data_47c6d4a31766a423de1621d8ac834a38
#
_entry.id   47c6d4a31766a423de1621d8ac834a38
#
_cell.length_a   1.000
_cell.length_b   1.000
_cell.length_c   1.000
_cell.angle_alpha   90.00
_cell.angle_beta   90.00
_cell.angle_gamma   90.00
#
_symmetry.space_group_name_H-M   'P 1'
#
loop_
_entity.id
_entity.type
_entity.pdbx_description
1 polymer ?
#
loop_
_entity_poly.entity_id
_entity_poly.type
_entity_poly.pdbx_seq_one_letter_code
_entity_poly.pdbx_strand_id
1 'polypeptide(L)'
;MPLSPQEQRVVEAVATRREALVALTRELVAFDTVTHTPGAPPRQERALQEHLRALLDSHGAEVELHEPDAAALRPHPMVPAELTFEGRPQLVARFRGSGGGQTLVLNGHVDVVDVEPRSNWTMPDPFAAELRDGLLYGRGTCDMKGGVASMVTAACTLAELGIPLAGDLIVNTVTEEESTGAGGLYAARLLQADAAIVPEPSSLAVWVACRGSLLPRITVHGRAGHAGIAPLPPEQGGAVNAIEKMAVVLAAVERLREHWAKQPAHPYLSAGDCVPTIISGGEWLVTYPAGCALECHIEYLPERADEHGYGSLVEREFEAWIAEAASGDAWLREHPPEIAWGVGGVPPAEVATDDPIVQTLLAAGRDLGQPHELGGLDNWHDGATLTVEAGIPSVCFGPGDIHRAHTADEHVPIDDLVACAQRIALTALRFCNRTE
;
A
#
# COMPACT_ATOMS: atom_id res chain seq x y z
N MET A 1 6.60 1.75 31.86
CA MET A 1 6.64 1.02 33.17
C MET A 1 7.58 -0.17 33.02
N PRO A 2 8.18 -0.71 34.09
CA PRO A 2 8.95 -1.94 33.93
C PRO A 2 8.05 -3.06 33.42
N LEU A 3 8.60 -3.87 32.50
CA LEU A 3 7.90 -5.04 31.97
C LEU A 3 7.56 -6.04 33.08
N SER A 4 6.40 -6.63 33.04
CA SER A 4 6.05 -7.79 33.90
C SER A 4 6.97 -8.98 33.56
N PRO A 5 7.10 -9.99 34.44
CA PRO A 5 7.90 -11.18 34.15
C PRO A 5 7.46 -11.93 32.89
N GLN A 6 6.15 -11.93 32.59
CA GLN A 6 5.60 -12.55 31.37
C GLN A 6 5.99 -11.75 30.12
N GLU A 7 5.85 -10.43 30.15
CA GLU A 7 6.25 -9.54 29.06
C GLU A 7 7.75 -9.63 28.79
N GLN A 8 8.56 -9.63 29.85
CA GLN A 8 10.02 -9.77 29.73
C GLN A 8 10.39 -11.10 29.08
N ARG A 9 9.75 -12.21 29.48
CA ARG A 9 9.95 -13.53 28.87
C ARG A 9 9.61 -13.54 27.39
N VAL A 10 8.54 -12.86 26.96
CA VAL A 10 8.15 -12.75 25.53
C VAL A 10 9.21 -11.95 24.75
N VAL A 11 9.57 -10.77 25.24
CA VAL A 11 10.55 -9.90 24.59
C VAL A 11 11.92 -10.57 24.44
N GLU A 12 12.40 -11.24 25.49
CA GLU A 12 13.67 -11.98 25.48
C GLU A 12 13.60 -13.18 24.51
N ALA A 13 12.47 -13.91 24.47
CA ALA A 13 12.31 -15.02 23.56
C ALA A 13 12.33 -14.59 22.10
N VAL A 14 11.72 -13.45 21.74
CA VAL A 14 11.83 -12.89 20.39
C VAL A 14 13.28 -12.49 20.10
N ALA A 15 13.99 -11.83 21.03
CA ALA A 15 15.38 -11.45 20.81
C ALA A 15 16.30 -12.65 20.53
N THR A 16 16.07 -13.81 21.18
CA THR A 16 16.85 -15.03 20.94
C THR A 16 16.59 -15.65 19.57
N ARG A 17 15.54 -15.27 18.88
CA ARG A 17 15.17 -15.75 17.53
C ARG A 17 15.74 -14.92 16.39
N ARG A 18 16.68 -14.00 16.66
CA ARG A 18 17.28 -13.13 15.64
C ARG A 18 17.71 -13.90 14.37
N GLU A 19 18.45 -15.00 14.54
CA GLU A 19 18.93 -15.80 13.40
C GLU A 19 17.78 -16.49 12.66
N ALA A 20 16.80 -17.02 13.38
CA ALA A 20 15.62 -17.63 12.78
C ALA A 20 14.75 -16.61 12.03
N LEU A 21 14.59 -15.39 12.56
CA LEU A 21 13.88 -14.30 11.89
C LEU A 21 14.58 -13.88 10.59
N VAL A 22 15.90 -13.74 10.60
CA VAL A 22 16.69 -13.48 9.39
C VAL A 22 16.55 -14.63 8.38
N ALA A 23 16.60 -15.87 8.83
CA ALA A 23 16.41 -17.04 7.97
C ALA A 23 15.02 -17.04 7.33
N LEU A 24 13.96 -16.82 8.11
CA LEU A 24 12.60 -16.71 7.60
C LEU A 24 12.46 -15.56 6.57
N THR A 25 13.02 -14.38 6.87
CA THR A 25 12.98 -13.26 5.91
C THR A 25 13.64 -13.64 4.59
N ARG A 26 14.81 -14.32 4.65
CA ARG A 26 15.52 -14.79 3.45
C ARG A 26 14.73 -15.84 2.68
N GLU A 27 14.07 -16.77 3.36
CA GLU A 27 13.20 -17.78 2.75
C GLU A 27 12.02 -17.12 2.03
N LEU A 28 11.36 -16.12 2.64
CA LEU A 28 10.26 -15.39 2.01
C LEU A 28 10.71 -14.57 0.80
N VAL A 29 11.87 -13.91 0.89
CA VAL A 29 12.44 -13.12 -0.20
C VAL A 29 12.84 -13.99 -1.39
N ALA A 30 13.29 -15.24 -1.15
CA ALA A 30 13.67 -16.16 -2.21
C ALA A 30 12.52 -16.57 -3.15
N PHE A 31 11.26 -16.41 -2.73
CA PHE A 31 10.12 -16.61 -3.63
C PHE A 31 9.95 -15.40 -4.56
N ASP A 32 9.99 -15.63 -5.87
CA ASP A 32 9.66 -14.61 -6.88
C ASP A 32 8.13 -14.41 -6.91
N THR A 33 7.67 -13.35 -6.26
CA THR A 33 6.27 -12.94 -6.19
C THR A 33 6.06 -11.55 -6.78
N VAL A 34 6.81 -11.22 -7.83
CA VAL A 34 6.67 -9.94 -8.54
C VAL A 34 5.27 -9.82 -9.15
N THR A 35 4.60 -8.73 -8.83
CA THR A 35 3.31 -8.33 -9.40
C THR A 35 3.38 -6.87 -9.84
N HIS A 36 2.79 -6.53 -10.95
CA HIS A 36 2.69 -5.14 -11.45
C HIS A 36 1.68 -4.99 -12.59
N THR A 37 1.12 -6.09 -13.06
CA THR A 37 0.16 -6.08 -14.17
C THR A 37 -1.03 -6.95 -13.82
N PRO A 38 -2.21 -6.36 -13.62
CA PRO A 38 -3.43 -7.12 -13.39
C PRO A 38 -3.65 -8.17 -14.49
N GLY A 39 -3.99 -9.41 -14.10
CA GLY A 39 -4.18 -10.52 -15.04
C GLY A 39 -2.89 -11.19 -15.54
N ALA A 40 -1.71 -10.76 -15.11
CA ALA A 40 -0.49 -11.52 -15.37
C ALA A 40 -0.55 -12.91 -14.71
N PRO A 41 0.13 -13.93 -15.27
CA PRO A 41 0.13 -15.27 -14.67
C PRO A 41 0.78 -15.24 -13.28
N PRO A 42 0.32 -16.09 -12.34
CA PRO A 42 0.92 -16.20 -11.02
C PRO A 42 2.38 -16.69 -11.15
N ARG A 43 3.20 -16.29 -10.19
CA ARG A 43 4.59 -16.74 -10.06
C ARG A 43 4.73 -17.76 -8.91
N GLN A 44 5.26 -17.34 -7.77
CA GLN A 44 5.48 -18.24 -6.63
C GLN A 44 4.63 -17.86 -5.40
N GLU A 45 3.58 -17.07 -5.58
CA GLU A 45 2.71 -16.60 -4.50
C GLU A 45 2.08 -17.79 -3.74
N ARG A 46 1.56 -18.78 -4.47
CA ARG A 46 1.03 -20.00 -3.85
C ARG A 46 2.09 -20.74 -3.03
N ALA A 47 3.29 -20.90 -3.56
CA ALA A 47 4.35 -21.62 -2.89
C ALA A 47 4.78 -20.91 -1.60
N LEU A 48 4.85 -19.57 -1.61
CA LEU A 48 5.12 -18.76 -0.44
C LEU A 48 4.01 -18.91 0.61
N GLN A 49 2.75 -18.79 0.21
CA GLN A 49 1.60 -18.94 1.13
C GLN A 49 1.52 -20.36 1.73
N GLU A 50 1.83 -21.41 0.97
CA GLU A 50 1.92 -22.78 1.47
C GLU A 50 3.08 -22.96 2.47
N HIS A 51 4.20 -22.26 2.25
CA HIS A 51 5.32 -22.24 3.20
C HIS A 51 4.90 -21.60 4.53
N LEU A 52 4.25 -20.41 4.47
CA LEU A 52 3.72 -19.76 5.67
C LEU A 52 2.63 -20.58 6.35
N ARG A 53 1.74 -21.24 5.57
CA ARG A 53 0.73 -22.15 6.11
C ARG A 53 1.37 -23.26 6.95
N ALA A 54 2.35 -23.94 6.39
CA ALA A 54 3.03 -25.04 7.09
C ALA A 54 3.71 -24.58 8.38
N LEU A 55 4.32 -23.39 8.36
CA LEU A 55 4.96 -22.80 9.53
C LEU A 55 3.93 -22.46 10.62
N LEU A 56 2.86 -21.74 10.29
CA LEU A 56 1.85 -21.28 11.24
C LEU A 56 1.02 -22.44 11.81
N ASP A 57 0.65 -23.42 10.96
CA ASP A 57 -0.03 -24.65 11.39
C ASP A 57 0.81 -25.43 12.41
N SER A 58 2.12 -25.56 12.17
CA SER A 58 3.05 -26.21 13.10
C SER A 58 3.13 -25.56 14.49
N HIS A 59 2.74 -24.26 14.58
CA HIS A 59 2.65 -23.50 15.82
C HIS A 59 1.23 -23.45 16.39
N GLY A 60 0.29 -24.25 15.85
CA GLY A 60 -1.06 -24.42 16.37
C GLY A 60 -2.07 -23.38 15.91
N ALA A 61 -1.80 -22.63 14.85
CA ALA A 61 -2.80 -21.78 14.22
C ALA A 61 -3.80 -22.61 13.40
N GLU A 62 -5.06 -22.18 13.38
CA GLU A 62 -6.03 -22.64 12.37
C GLU A 62 -5.75 -21.86 11.07
N VAL A 63 -5.25 -22.55 10.03
CA VAL A 63 -4.80 -21.87 8.81
C VAL A 63 -5.68 -22.21 7.62
N GLU A 64 -6.16 -21.17 6.94
CA GLU A 64 -6.95 -21.26 5.72
C GLU A 64 -6.25 -20.53 4.58
N LEU A 65 -6.31 -21.11 3.37
CA LEU A 65 -5.90 -20.48 2.12
C LEU A 65 -7.14 -20.25 1.27
N HIS A 66 -7.32 -19.02 0.82
CA HIS A 66 -8.47 -18.59 0.03
C HIS A 66 -7.98 -18.09 -1.33
N GLU A 67 -8.54 -18.60 -2.42
CA GLU A 67 -8.45 -17.96 -3.75
C GLU A 67 -9.74 -17.16 -3.98
N PRO A 68 -9.70 -15.82 -3.86
CA PRO A 68 -10.87 -15.00 -4.03
C PRO A 68 -11.46 -15.12 -5.45
N ASP A 69 -12.78 -15.15 -5.55
CA ASP A 69 -13.44 -14.92 -6.85
C ASP A 69 -13.38 -13.42 -7.18
N ALA A 70 -12.48 -13.05 -8.09
CA ALA A 70 -12.35 -11.67 -8.56
C ALA A 70 -13.66 -11.11 -9.14
N ALA A 71 -14.51 -11.96 -9.71
CA ALA A 71 -15.81 -11.52 -10.25
C ALA A 71 -16.75 -11.03 -9.14
N ALA A 72 -16.69 -11.64 -7.96
CA ALA A 72 -17.47 -11.19 -6.80
C ALA A 72 -16.97 -9.86 -6.22
N LEU A 73 -15.73 -9.51 -6.48
CA LEU A 73 -15.12 -8.23 -6.05
C LEU A 73 -15.30 -7.10 -7.07
N ARG A 74 -15.49 -7.42 -8.36
CA ARG A 74 -15.49 -6.49 -9.51
C ARG A 74 -16.44 -5.28 -9.45
N PRO A 75 -17.54 -5.23 -8.72
CA PRO A 75 -18.26 -3.97 -8.55
C PRO A 75 -17.42 -2.88 -7.87
N HIS A 76 -16.32 -3.25 -7.21
CA HIS A 76 -15.45 -2.33 -6.52
C HIS A 76 -14.44 -1.66 -7.47
N PRO A 77 -14.21 -0.32 -7.37
CA PRO A 77 -13.31 0.41 -8.27
C PRO A 77 -11.84 -0.03 -8.20
N MET A 78 -11.41 -0.65 -7.11
CA MET A 78 -10.05 -1.21 -6.97
C MET A 78 -9.82 -2.49 -7.80
N VAL A 79 -10.87 -3.09 -8.38
CA VAL A 79 -10.79 -4.43 -8.98
C VAL A 79 -10.89 -4.34 -10.50
N PRO A 80 -9.77 -4.40 -11.25
CA PRO A 80 -9.79 -4.37 -12.70
C PRO A 80 -10.45 -5.60 -13.30
N ALA A 81 -10.96 -5.45 -14.54
CA ALA A 81 -11.68 -6.51 -15.24
C ALA A 81 -10.80 -7.75 -15.49
N GLU A 82 -9.51 -7.55 -15.67
CA GLU A 82 -8.51 -8.58 -16.00
C GLU A 82 -7.99 -9.32 -14.78
N LEU A 83 -8.26 -8.82 -13.55
CA LEU A 83 -7.75 -9.44 -12.33
C LEU A 83 -8.25 -10.86 -12.16
N THR A 84 -7.35 -11.73 -11.75
CA THR A 84 -7.63 -13.09 -11.30
C THR A 84 -6.76 -13.43 -10.11
N PHE A 85 -7.31 -14.18 -9.16
CA PHE A 85 -6.56 -14.73 -8.03
C PHE A 85 -6.16 -16.20 -8.24
N GLU A 86 -6.35 -16.75 -9.45
CA GLU A 86 -5.92 -18.11 -9.75
C GLU A 86 -4.41 -18.27 -9.46
N GLY A 87 -4.06 -19.21 -8.58
CA GLY A 87 -2.69 -19.42 -8.13
C GLY A 87 -2.15 -18.39 -7.11
N ARG A 88 -2.96 -17.44 -6.68
CA ARG A 88 -2.61 -16.37 -5.73
C ARG A 88 -3.50 -16.40 -4.48
N PRO A 89 -3.39 -17.44 -3.63
CA PRO A 89 -4.19 -17.52 -2.44
C PRO A 89 -3.84 -16.44 -1.42
N GLN A 90 -4.85 -16.01 -0.67
CA GLN A 90 -4.72 -15.20 0.54
C GLN A 90 -4.67 -16.16 1.73
N LEU A 91 -3.85 -15.87 2.74
CA LEU A 91 -3.72 -16.68 3.94
C LEU A 91 -4.39 -16.01 5.14
N VAL A 92 -5.13 -16.79 5.91
CA VAL A 92 -5.62 -16.40 7.24
C VAL A 92 -5.22 -17.49 8.24
N ALA A 93 -4.41 -17.14 9.22
CA ALA A 93 -4.00 -18.02 10.31
C ALA A 93 -4.47 -17.45 11.64
N ARG A 94 -5.29 -18.19 12.36
CA ARG A 94 -5.91 -17.75 13.60
C ARG A 94 -5.36 -18.53 14.80
N PHE A 95 -4.73 -17.83 15.71
CA PHE A 95 -4.41 -18.32 17.04
C PHE A 95 -5.58 -17.99 17.98
N ARG A 96 -6.34 -19.01 18.39
CA ARG A 96 -7.54 -18.82 19.20
C ARG A 96 -7.24 -18.32 20.60
N GLY A 97 -7.91 -17.24 20.97
CA GLY A 97 -7.97 -16.77 22.35
C GLY A 97 -8.90 -17.61 23.22
N SER A 98 -8.85 -17.42 24.53
CA SER A 98 -9.75 -18.08 25.49
C SER A 98 -11.15 -17.46 25.58
N GLY A 99 -11.34 -16.32 24.92
CA GLY A 99 -12.57 -15.53 24.90
C GLY A 99 -12.56 -14.33 25.85
N GLY A 100 -13.29 -13.28 25.47
CA GLY A 100 -13.50 -12.07 26.28
C GLY A 100 -12.41 -11.00 26.15
N GLY A 101 -11.44 -11.16 25.24
CA GLY A 101 -10.45 -10.14 24.89
C GLY A 101 -10.63 -9.60 23.49
N GLN A 102 -9.83 -8.60 23.11
CA GLN A 102 -9.86 -7.97 21.79
C GLN A 102 -9.11 -8.80 20.76
N THR A 103 -9.63 -8.88 19.55
CA THR A 103 -9.02 -9.57 18.40
C THR A 103 -8.08 -8.62 17.66
N LEU A 104 -6.85 -9.06 17.43
CA LEU A 104 -5.84 -8.32 16.68
C LEU A 104 -5.50 -9.02 15.37
N VAL A 105 -5.52 -8.29 14.26
CA VAL A 105 -4.99 -8.73 12.96
C VAL A 105 -3.58 -8.19 12.78
N LEU A 106 -2.68 -9.04 12.30
CA LEU A 106 -1.39 -8.68 11.72
C LEU A 106 -1.52 -8.95 10.22
N ASN A 107 -1.61 -7.89 9.42
CA ASN A 107 -1.81 -7.98 7.97
C ASN A 107 -0.55 -7.57 7.23
N GLY A 108 -0.21 -8.25 6.13
CA GLY A 108 0.89 -7.85 5.27
C GLY A 108 0.84 -8.51 3.90
N HIS A 109 1.41 -7.84 2.90
CA HIS A 109 1.46 -8.39 1.55
C HIS A 109 2.71 -9.24 1.31
N VAL A 110 2.62 -10.18 0.37
CA VAL A 110 3.72 -11.06 -0.03
C VAL A 110 4.18 -10.83 -1.46
N ASP A 111 3.44 -10.09 -2.25
CA ASP A 111 3.86 -9.63 -3.57
C ASP A 111 4.90 -8.50 -3.44
N VAL A 112 5.62 -8.25 -4.52
CA VAL A 112 6.68 -7.25 -4.59
C VAL A 112 6.70 -6.63 -5.98
N VAL A 113 7.19 -5.39 -6.11
CA VAL A 113 7.38 -4.73 -7.40
C VAL A 113 8.55 -5.33 -8.19
N ASP A 114 8.62 -5.00 -9.47
CA ASP A 114 9.65 -5.47 -10.38
C ASP A 114 11.08 -5.10 -9.94
N VAL A 115 12.03 -5.87 -10.38
CA VAL A 115 13.48 -5.69 -10.14
C VAL A 115 14.22 -5.12 -11.35
N GLU A 116 13.51 -4.86 -12.45
CA GLU A 116 14.13 -4.34 -13.66
C GLU A 116 14.33 -2.79 -13.59
N PRO A 117 15.40 -2.25 -14.18
CA PRO A 117 16.48 -3.01 -14.82
C PRO A 117 17.47 -3.59 -13.79
N ARG A 118 17.75 -4.88 -13.92
CA ARG A 118 18.71 -5.60 -13.03
C ARG A 118 20.09 -4.99 -12.98
N SER A 119 20.48 -4.26 -14.01
CA SER A 119 21.76 -3.54 -14.05
C SER A 119 21.93 -2.47 -12.96
N ASN A 120 20.84 -2.04 -12.32
CA ASN A 120 20.88 -1.07 -11.24
C ASN A 120 21.22 -1.71 -9.88
N TRP A 121 21.12 -3.04 -9.77
CA TRP A 121 21.43 -3.77 -8.55
C TRP A 121 22.92 -4.06 -8.42
N THR A 122 23.48 -3.84 -7.23
CA THR A 122 24.89 -4.22 -6.95
C THR A 122 25.04 -5.71 -6.66
N MET A 123 23.93 -6.42 -6.38
CA MET A 123 23.90 -7.87 -6.17
C MET A 123 23.42 -8.59 -7.45
N PRO A 124 24.00 -9.78 -7.78
CA PRO A 124 23.63 -10.50 -9.00
C PRO A 124 22.18 -11.00 -9.02
N ASP A 125 21.63 -11.31 -7.84
CA ASP A 125 20.27 -11.81 -7.67
C ASP A 125 19.53 -11.00 -6.60
N PRO A 126 18.55 -10.17 -6.97
CA PRO A 126 17.75 -9.39 -6.02
C PRO A 126 16.92 -10.22 -5.03
N PHE A 127 16.74 -11.51 -5.28
CA PHE A 127 16.00 -12.43 -4.41
C PHE A 127 16.91 -13.29 -3.52
N ALA A 128 18.23 -13.10 -3.55
CA ALA A 128 19.18 -13.85 -2.72
C ALA A 128 19.17 -13.47 -1.24
N ALA A 129 18.56 -12.35 -0.87
CA ALA A 129 18.53 -11.81 0.49
C ALA A 129 19.92 -11.79 1.14
N GLU A 130 20.82 -10.97 0.58
CA GLU A 130 22.24 -10.95 0.96
C GLU A 130 22.48 -10.14 2.23
N LEU A 131 23.18 -10.74 3.19
CA LEU A 131 23.53 -10.07 4.45
C LEU A 131 24.87 -9.32 4.30
N ARG A 132 24.86 -8.00 4.52
CA ARG A 132 26.04 -7.13 4.54
C ARG A 132 25.95 -6.11 5.68
N ASP A 133 26.94 -6.04 6.53
CA ASP A 133 27.08 -5.01 7.59
C ASP A 133 25.82 -4.79 8.46
N GLY A 134 25.11 -5.86 8.79
CA GLY A 134 23.88 -5.80 9.61
C GLY A 134 22.61 -5.41 8.84
N LEU A 135 22.71 -5.24 7.52
CA LEU A 135 21.60 -4.99 6.61
C LEU A 135 21.31 -6.23 5.77
N LEU A 136 20.04 -6.53 5.56
CA LEU A 136 19.59 -7.59 4.67
C LEU A 136 19.10 -6.97 3.36
N TYR A 137 19.82 -7.22 2.28
CA TYR A 137 19.56 -6.67 0.95
C TYR A 137 18.73 -7.63 0.09
N GLY A 138 17.77 -7.11 -0.64
CA GLY A 138 16.96 -7.86 -1.60
C GLY A 138 15.58 -7.26 -1.78
N ARG A 139 14.93 -7.52 -2.93
CA ARG A 139 13.57 -7.09 -3.21
C ARG A 139 12.59 -7.73 -2.22
N GLY A 140 11.76 -6.92 -1.55
CA GLY A 140 10.83 -7.35 -0.54
C GLY A 140 11.42 -7.47 0.87
N THR A 141 12.73 -7.22 1.06
CA THR A 141 13.32 -7.25 2.42
C THR A 141 12.78 -6.11 3.28
N CYS A 142 12.53 -4.95 2.68
CA CYS A 142 11.95 -3.77 3.30
C CYS A 142 10.43 -3.75 3.09
N ASP A 143 9.99 -3.95 1.86
CA ASP A 143 8.60 -3.80 1.43
C ASP A 143 8.05 -5.13 0.85
N MET A 144 7.26 -5.91 1.66
CA MET A 144 7.21 -5.85 3.12
C MET A 144 7.43 -7.24 3.76
N LYS A 145 8.15 -8.16 3.05
CA LYS A 145 8.40 -9.53 3.56
C LYS A 145 9.21 -9.55 4.87
N GLY A 146 10.04 -8.53 5.13
CA GLY A 146 10.68 -8.34 6.44
C GLY A 146 9.67 -8.04 7.55
N GLY A 147 8.67 -7.20 7.27
CA GLY A 147 7.52 -6.97 8.13
C GLY A 147 6.69 -8.24 8.36
N VAL A 148 6.41 -8.99 7.27
CA VAL A 148 5.72 -10.29 7.35
C VAL A 148 6.49 -11.28 8.22
N ALA A 149 7.81 -11.42 8.03
CA ALA A 149 8.65 -12.30 8.86
C ALA A 149 8.62 -11.88 10.34
N SER A 150 8.61 -10.56 10.61
CA SER A 150 8.54 -10.02 11.98
C SER A 150 7.22 -10.34 12.67
N MET A 151 6.07 -10.16 11.99
CA MET A 151 4.76 -10.47 12.57
C MET A 151 4.55 -11.98 12.78
N VAL A 152 5.00 -12.81 11.83
CA VAL A 152 4.95 -14.27 11.95
C VAL A 152 5.81 -14.74 13.13
N THR A 153 7.04 -14.22 13.26
CA THR A 153 7.93 -14.54 14.38
C THR A 153 7.30 -14.15 15.73
N ALA A 154 6.65 -12.99 15.80
CA ALA A 154 5.95 -12.54 17.01
C ALA A 154 4.81 -13.49 17.40
N ALA A 155 3.95 -13.86 16.44
CA ALA A 155 2.81 -14.75 16.68
C ALA A 155 3.29 -16.17 17.08
N CYS A 156 4.23 -16.76 16.36
CA CYS A 156 4.80 -18.08 16.66
C CYS A 156 5.49 -18.10 18.03
N THR A 157 6.19 -17.01 18.42
CA THR A 157 6.83 -16.92 19.73
C THR A 157 5.81 -16.94 20.87
N LEU A 158 4.71 -16.20 20.74
CA LEU A 158 3.62 -16.22 21.74
C LEU A 158 3.01 -17.63 21.88
N ALA A 159 2.77 -18.31 20.77
CA ALA A 159 2.23 -19.65 20.73
C ALA A 159 3.17 -20.68 21.39
N GLU A 160 4.45 -20.70 21.00
CA GLU A 160 5.44 -21.62 21.58
C GLU A 160 5.67 -21.43 23.07
N LEU A 161 5.59 -20.20 23.56
CA LEU A 161 5.69 -19.92 24.99
C LEU A 161 4.41 -20.32 25.76
N GLY A 162 3.34 -20.70 25.04
CA GLY A 162 2.04 -20.98 25.66
C GLY A 162 1.45 -19.77 26.36
N ILE A 163 1.68 -18.57 25.82
CA ILE A 163 1.15 -17.33 26.39
C ILE A 163 -0.36 -17.28 26.14
N PRO A 164 -1.18 -17.26 27.21
CA PRO A 164 -2.62 -17.18 27.04
C PRO A 164 -3.01 -15.79 26.56
N LEU A 165 -3.80 -15.74 25.48
CA LEU A 165 -4.48 -14.55 25.00
C LEU A 165 -5.98 -14.71 25.26
N ALA A 166 -6.65 -13.64 25.64
CA ALA A 166 -8.11 -13.65 25.79
C ALA A 166 -8.82 -13.47 24.45
N GLY A 167 -8.36 -12.55 23.61
CA GLY A 167 -8.82 -12.39 22.21
C GLY A 167 -7.99 -13.18 21.23
N ASP A 168 -8.50 -13.30 20.00
CA ASP A 168 -7.79 -13.98 18.91
C ASP A 168 -6.61 -13.13 18.38
N LEU A 169 -5.53 -13.80 17.98
CA LEU A 169 -4.48 -13.20 17.17
C LEU A 169 -4.54 -13.81 15.77
N ILE A 170 -4.69 -12.96 14.75
CA ILE A 170 -4.82 -13.38 13.36
C ILE A 170 -3.60 -12.89 12.59
N VAL A 171 -2.93 -13.79 11.88
CA VAL A 171 -1.94 -13.45 10.85
C VAL A 171 -2.65 -13.59 9.51
N ASN A 172 -2.66 -12.51 8.75
CA ASN A 172 -3.23 -12.48 7.41
C ASN A 172 -2.16 -12.02 6.42
N THR A 173 -1.94 -12.81 5.37
CA THR A 173 -1.06 -12.39 4.27
C THR A 173 -1.81 -12.36 2.96
N VAL A 174 -1.60 -11.30 2.19
CA VAL A 174 -2.32 -11.00 0.96
C VAL A 174 -1.39 -10.90 -0.24
N THR A 175 -1.96 -10.94 -1.43
CA THR A 175 -1.32 -10.64 -2.72
C THR A 175 -2.05 -9.45 -3.35
N GLU A 176 -1.47 -8.85 -4.39
CA GLU A 176 -2.06 -7.75 -5.16
C GLU A 176 -2.11 -6.40 -4.40
N GLU A 177 -1.34 -6.21 -3.34
CA GLU A 177 -1.19 -4.90 -2.70
C GLU A 177 -0.48 -3.93 -3.64
N GLU A 178 0.67 -4.35 -4.17
CA GLU A 178 1.57 -3.58 -5.03
C GLU A 178 1.00 -3.26 -6.43
N SER A 179 -0.18 -3.78 -6.75
CA SER A 179 -0.80 -3.57 -8.08
C SER A 179 -2.19 -2.97 -8.01
N THR A 180 -3.10 -3.52 -7.19
CA THR A 180 -4.52 -3.15 -7.21
C THR A 180 -5.13 -2.88 -5.82
N GLY A 181 -4.53 -3.40 -4.75
CA GLY A 181 -5.11 -3.42 -3.41
C GLY A 181 -6.25 -4.42 -3.23
N ALA A 182 -6.56 -5.23 -4.26
CA ALA A 182 -7.71 -6.14 -4.22
C ALA A 182 -7.57 -7.28 -3.22
N GLY A 183 -6.34 -7.66 -2.85
CA GLY A 183 -6.08 -8.62 -1.78
C GLY A 183 -6.50 -8.10 -0.41
N GLY A 184 -6.13 -6.86 -0.08
CA GLY A 184 -6.58 -6.16 1.12
C GLY A 184 -8.10 -5.96 1.16
N LEU A 185 -8.73 -5.66 0.00
CA LEU A 185 -10.19 -5.59 -0.11
C LEU A 185 -10.86 -6.93 0.22
N TYR A 186 -10.31 -8.05 -0.28
CA TYR A 186 -10.82 -9.37 0.09
C TYR A 186 -10.64 -9.65 1.58
N ALA A 187 -9.48 -9.33 2.14
CA ALA A 187 -9.22 -9.47 3.57
C ALA A 187 -10.22 -8.65 4.41
N ALA A 188 -10.51 -7.42 4.02
CA ALA A 188 -11.49 -6.56 4.68
C ALA A 188 -12.90 -7.15 4.70
N ARG A 189 -13.30 -7.87 3.65
CA ARG A 189 -14.60 -8.55 3.59
C ARG A 189 -14.65 -9.86 4.40
N LEU A 190 -13.50 -10.45 4.67
CA LEU A 190 -13.40 -11.74 5.37
C LEU A 190 -13.16 -11.57 6.86
N LEU A 191 -12.36 -10.59 7.25
CA LEU A 191 -11.87 -10.44 8.61
C LEU A 191 -12.88 -9.67 9.50
N GLN A 192 -12.90 -10.06 10.77
CA GLN A 192 -13.57 -9.35 11.85
C GLN A 192 -12.56 -9.23 13.01
N ALA A 193 -12.25 -8.03 13.42
CA ALA A 193 -11.29 -7.76 14.48
C ALA A 193 -11.52 -6.37 15.09
N ASP A 194 -10.91 -6.14 16.25
CA ASP A 194 -10.98 -4.85 16.95
C ASP A 194 -9.90 -3.88 16.51
N ALA A 195 -8.79 -4.39 15.95
CA ALA A 195 -7.74 -3.57 15.35
C ALA A 195 -6.83 -4.40 14.44
N ALA A 196 -6.00 -3.68 13.62
CA ALA A 196 -4.95 -4.29 12.83
C ALA A 196 -3.61 -3.53 12.94
N ILE A 197 -2.51 -4.27 12.75
CA ILE A 197 -1.16 -3.73 12.52
C ILE A 197 -0.72 -4.21 11.13
N VAL A 198 -0.26 -3.27 10.30
CA VAL A 198 0.32 -3.55 8.98
C VAL A 198 1.80 -3.18 9.06
N PRO A 199 2.73 -4.16 9.03
CA PRO A 199 4.15 -3.90 9.24
C PRO A 199 4.89 -3.43 7.98
N GLU A 200 4.35 -2.37 7.31
CA GLU A 200 5.05 -1.60 6.29
C GLU A 200 6.24 -0.83 6.87
N PRO A 201 7.25 -0.50 6.06
CA PRO A 201 8.51 0.08 6.52
C PRO A 201 8.35 1.52 7.05
N SER A 202 7.99 1.64 8.32
CA SER A 202 7.75 2.91 9.01
C SER A 202 8.94 3.42 9.84
N SER A 203 10.11 2.81 9.73
CA SER A 203 11.26 3.07 10.60
C SER A 203 10.90 2.92 12.09
N LEU A 204 10.02 1.97 12.41
CA LEU A 204 9.48 1.71 13.76
C LEU A 204 8.67 2.88 14.35
N ALA A 205 8.29 3.88 13.58
CA ALA A 205 7.30 4.87 13.98
C ALA A 205 5.88 4.28 13.89
N VAL A 206 4.94 4.85 14.63
CA VAL A 206 3.51 4.46 14.58
C VAL A 206 2.80 5.41 13.63
N TRP A 207 2.51 4.94 12.42
CA TRP A 207 1.79 5.74 11.44
C TRP A 207 0.28 5.49 11.56
N VAL A 208 -0.43 6.57 11.85
CA VAL A 208 -1.87 6.56 12.12
C VAL A 208 -2.70 7.07 10.96
N ALA A 209 -2.07 7.59 9.92
CA ALA A 209 -2.75 8.13 8.76
C ALA A 209 -2.00 7.76 7.47
N CYS A 210 -2.73 7.63 6.37
CA CYS A 210 -2.18 7.50 5.03
C CYS A 210 -3.05 8.23 4.01
N ARG A 211 -2.45 8.59 2.87
CA ARG A 211 -3.20 9.22 1.76
C ARG A 211 -3.90 8.16 0.92
N GLY A 212 -4.99 8.57 0.26
CA GLY A 212 -5.60 7.82 -0.81
C GLY A 212 -5.05 8.27 -2.17
N SER A 213 -5.24 7.47 -3.21
CA SER A 213 -4.82 7.83 -4.55
C SER A 213 -5.92 7.66 -5.60
N LEU A 214 -5.79 8.42 -6.70
CA LEU A 214 -6.64 8.36 -7.89
C LEU A 214 -5.76 8.46 -9.14
N LEU A 215 -6.17 7.80 -10.21
CA LEU A 215 -5.40 7.68 -11.45
C LEU A 215 -6.21 8.18 -12.66
N PRO A 216 -6.36 9.52 -12.86
CA PRO A 216 -7.05 10.06 -14.00
C PRO A 216 -6.22 9.97 -15.27
N ARG A 217 -6.89 9.64 -16.37
CA ARG A 217 -6.40 9.78 -17.74
C ARG A 217 -7.21 10.87 -18.45
N ILE A 218 -6.55 11.93 -18.85
CA ILE A 218 -7.15 13.07 -19.56
C ILE A 218 -6.81 12.93 -21.05
N THR A 219 -7.81 12.91 -21.92
CA THR A 219 -7.65 12.87 -23.38
C THR A 219 -8.11 14.20 -23.99
N VAL A 220 -7.24 14.80 -24.76
CA VAL A 220 -7.53 15.98 -25.55
C VAL A 220 -7.58 15.61 -27.02
N HIS A 221 -8.67 15.98 -27.67
CA HIS A 221 -8.86 15.79 -29.10
C HIS A 221 -8.54 17.07 -29.89
N GLY A 222 -7.78 16.88 -30.96
CA GLY A 222 -7.48 17.90 -31.96
C GLY A 222 -8.06 17.50 -33.32
N ARG A 223 -7.42 17.97 -34.37
CA ARG A 223 -7.76 17.59 -35.75
C ARG A 223 -6.48 17.46 -36.58
N ALA A 224 -6.28 16.29 -37.19
CA ALA A 224 -5.11 16.03 -38.02
C ALA A 224 -5.01 16.95 -39.25
N GLY A 225 -3.82 17.20 -39.69
CA GLY A 225 -3.50 17.94 -40.91
C GLY A 225 -2.02 17.93 -41.20
N HIS A 226 -1.59 18.42 -42.35
CA HIS A 226 -0.19 18.42 -42.74
C HIS A 226 0.58 19.53 -42.01
N ALA A 227 1.57 19.20 -41.19
CA ALA A 227 2.27 20.17 -40.33
C ALA A 227 3.12 21.19 -41.11
N GLY A 228 3.51 20.91 -42.35
CA GLY A 228 4.24 21.84 -43.22
C GLY A 228 3.36 22.80 -44.03
N ILE A 229 2.03 22.78 -43.84
CA ILE A 229 1.07 23.64 -44.50
C ILE A 229 0.35 24.49 -43.47
N ALA A 230 0.25 25.78 -43.68
CA ALA A 230 -0.52 26.66 -42.79
C ALA A 230 -1.98 26.17 -42.71
N PRO A 231 -2.51 25.87 -41.52
CA PRO A 231 -3.85 25.33 -41.40
C PRO A 231 -4.91 26.40 -41.75
N LEU A 232 -6.03 25.98 -42.29
CA LEU A 232 -7.24 26.79 -42.33
C LEU A 232 -7.72 27.09 -40.90
N PRO A 233 -8.56 28.09 -40.72
CA PRO A 233 -9.24 28.28 -39.43
C PRO A 233 -9.98 27.04 -38.99
N PRO A 234 -10.02 26.70 -37.68
CA PRO A 234 -10.68 25.48 -37.17
C PRO A 234 -12.16 25.35 -37.61
N GLU A 235 -12.89 26.46 -37.66
CA GLU A 235 -14.28 26.54 -38.11
C GLU A 235 -14.47 26.19 -39.61
N GLN A 236 -13.39 26.26 -40.41
CA GLN A 236 -13.34 25.87 -41.80
C GLN A 236 -12.73 24.46 -42.00
N GLY A 237 -12.65 23.68 -40.94
CA GLY A 237 -12.09 22.32 -40.99
C GLY A 237 -10.57 22.26 -40.90
N GLY A 238 -9.88 23.37 -40.52
CA GLY A 238 -8.44 23.42 -40.37
C GLY A 238 -7.92 22.53 -39.23
N ALA A 239 -6.64 22.11 -39.35
CA ALA A 239 -5.98 21.27 -38.35
C ALA A 239 -5.89 21.97 -36.98
N VAL A 240 -5.98 21.19 -35.91
CA VAL A 240 -5.82 21.64 -34.52
C VAL A 240 -4.89 20.69 -33.78
N ASN A 241 -3.82 21.22 -33.23
CA ASN A 241 -2.78 20.44 -32.57
C ASN A 241 -3.22 20.03 -31.15
N ALA A 242 -3.47 18.75 -30.92
CA ALA A 242 -3.86 18.22 -29.62
C ALA A 242 -2.77 18.41 -28.56
N ILE A 243 -1.48 18.37 -28.91
CA ILE A 243 -0.36 18.59 -27.97
C ILE A 243 -0.38 20.05 -27.48
N GLU A 244 -0.63 21.02 -28.38
CA GLU A 244 -0.74 22.45 -27.96
C GLU A 244 -1.96 22.65 -27.04
N LYS A 245 -3.05 21.94 -27.27
CA LYS A 245 -4.23 21.99 -26.43
C LYS A 245 -4.00 21.30 -25.07
N MET A 246 -3.25 20.23 -25.02
CA MET A 246 -2.84 19.58 -23.78
C MET A 246 -2.00 20.50 -22.88
N ALA A 247 -1.27 21.45 -23.43
CA ALA A 247 -0.54 22.43 -22.62
C ALA A 247 -1.47 23.28 -21.71
N VAL A 248 -2.73 23.52 -22.14
CA VAL A 248 -3.74 24.19 -21.29
C VAL A 248 -4.09 23.33 -20.08
N VAL A 249 -4.24 22.02 -20.30
CA VAL A 249 -4.53 21.03 -19.22
C VAL A 249 -3.35 20.93 -18.27
N LEU A 250 -2.12 20.79 -18.79
CA LEU A 250 -0.90 20.73 -17.95
C LEU A 250 -0.77 21.98 -17.05
N ALA A 251 -1.00 23.16 -17.61
CA ALA A 251 -0.98 24.39 -16.81
C ALA A 251 -2.11 24.45 -15.78
N ALA A 252 -3.24 23.83 -16.05
CA ALA A 252 -4.33 23.71 -15.07
C ALA A 252 -3.94 22.76 -13.93
N VAL A 253 -3.35 21.61 -14.22
CA VAL A 253 -2.85 20.66 -13.21
C VAL A 253 -1.81 21.33 -12.32
N GLU A 254 -0.85 22.09 -12.87
CA GLU A 254 0.14 22.81 -12.08
C GLU A 254 -0.51 23.81 -11.10
N ARG A 255 -1.49 24.59 -11.58
CA ARG A 255 -2.22 25.51 -10.70
C ARG A 255 -3.06 24.78 -9.63
N LEU A 256 -3.59 23.60 -9.94
CA LEU A 256 -4.30 22.77 -8.95
C LEU A 256 -3.36 22.31 -7.83
N ARG A 257 -2.17 21.84 -8.20
CA ARG A 257 -1.11 21.48 -7.24
C ARG A 257 -0.76 22.65 -6.31
N GLU A 258 -0.56 23.84 -6.89
CA GLU A 258 -0.33 25.07 -6.11
C GLU A 258 -1.50 25.44 -5.21
N HIS A 259 -2.73 25.15 -5.63
CA HIS A 259 -3.93 25.38 -4.85
C HIS A 259 -3.99 24.40 -3.67
N TRP A 260 -3.78 23.12 -3.89
CA TRP A 260 -3.78 22.11 -2.83
C TRP A 260 -2.63 22.30 -1.82
N ALA A 261 -1.45 22.69 -2.27
CA ALA A 261 -0.32 23.01 -1.39
C ALA A 261 -0.60 24.15 -0.40
N LYS A 262 -1.64 24.96 -0.63
CA LYS A 262 -2.07 26.06 0.25
C LYS A 262 -3.21 25.66 1.21
N GLN A 263 -3.73 24.43 1.11
CA GLN A 263 -4.73 23.91 2.01
C GLN A 263 -4.16 23.71 3.42
N PRO A 264 -5.00 23.62 4.46
CA PRO A 264 -4.52 23.34 5.82
C PRO A 264 -3.64 22.09 5.84
N ALA A 265 -2.55 22.16 6.59
CA ALA A 265 -1.65 21.04 6.74
C ALA A 265 -2.26 19.94 7.64
N HIS A 266 -2.14 18.70 7.20
CA HIS A 266 -2.43 17.55 8.06
C HIS A 266 -1.28 17.36 9.07
N PRO A 267 -1.53 16.93 10.33
CA PRO A 267 -0.48 16.77 11.35
C PRO A 267 0.63 15.79 10.94
N TYR A 268 0.30 14.79 10.13
CA TYR A 268 1.18 13.66 9.81
C TYR A 268 1.41 13.42 8.33
N LEU A 269 0.70 14.10 7.44
CA LEU A 269 0.74 13.88 6.00
C LEU A 269 1.08 15.16 5.25
N SER A 270 1.77 15.01 4.14
CA SER A 270 1.96 16.09 3.17
C SER A 270 0.64 16.47 2.51
N ALA A 271 0.56 17.70 1.99
CA ALA A 271 -0.61 18.13 1.23
C ALA A 271 -0.93 17.19 0.07
N GLY A 272 -2.20 17.21 -0.36
CA GLY A 272 -2.59 16.51 -1.59
C GLY A 272 -1.78 17.02 -2.79
N ASP A 273 -1.53 16.13 -3.75
CA ASP A 273 -0.77 16.44 -4.97
C ASP A 273 -1.41 15.79 -6.20
N CYS A 274 -1.09 16.32 -7.38
CA CYS A 274 -1.51 15.78 -8.67
C CYS A 274 -0.31 15.79 -9.63
N VAL A 275 0.39 14.67 -9.73
CA VAL A 275 1.63 14.56 -10.50
C VAL A 275 1.34 14.01 -11.90
N PRO A 276 1.62 14.77 -13.00
CA PRO A 276 1.65 14.19 -14.35
C PRO A 276 2.75 13.10 -14.42
N THR A 277 2.36 11.90 -14.83
CA THR A 277 3.27 10.74 -14.84
C THR A 277 3.57 10.25 -16.25
N ILE A 278 2.57 10.25 -17.14
CA ILE A 278 2.72 9.80 -18.53
C ILE A 278 2.03 10.81 -19.44
N ILE A 279 2.71 11.20 -20.51
CA ILE A 279 2.11 11.98 -21.60
C ILE A 279 2.41 11.30 -22.93
N SER A 280 1.42 11.20 -23.80
CA SER A 280 1.56 10.62 -25.14
C SER A 280 0.72 11.38 -26.16
N GLY A 281 1.27 11.62 -27.33
CA GLY A 281 0.54 12.32 -28.40
C GLY A 281 1.33 12.37 -29.70
N GLY A 282 0.61 12.41 -30.81
CA GLY A 282 1.19 12.44 -32.14
C GLY A 282 1.47 11.04 -32.71
N GLU A 283 1.33 10.92 -34.04
CA GLU A 283 1.46 9.67 -34.79
C GLU A 283 2.57 9.75 -35.84
N TRP A 284 2.79 10.94 -36.39
CA TRP A 284 3.74 11.13 -37.47
C TRP A 284 4.37 12.52 -37.46
N LEU A 285 5.69 12.60 -37.76
CA LEU A 285 6.50 13.82 -37.64
C LEU A 285 5.99 15.04 -38.45
N VAL A 286 5.27 14.82 -39.53
CA VAL A 286 4.77 15.88 -40.41
C VAL A 286 3.23 16.04 -40.35
N THR A 287 2.60 15.57 -39.27
CA THR A 287 1.14 15.62 -39.08
C THR A 287 0.80 16.35 -37.76
N TYR A 288 -0.18 17.26 -37.82
CA TYR A 288 -0.79 17.80 -36.60
C TYR A 288 -1.42 16.65 -35.81
N PRO A 289 -1.04 16.44 -34.53
CA PRO A 289 -1.62 15.36 -33.73
C PRO A 289 -3.11 15.55 -33.50
N ALA A 290 -3.89 14.50 -33.79
CA ALA A 290 -5.32 14.47 -33.57
C ALA A 290 -5.71 14.12 -32.12
N GLY A 291 -4.78 13.58 -31.34
CA GLY A 291 -4.99 13.21 -29.95
C GLY A 291 -3.74 13.43 -29.10
N CYS A 292 -3.96 13.75 -27.82
CA CYS A 292 -2.94 13.76 -26.79
C CYS A 292 -3.55 13.29 -25.48
N ALA A 293 -2.90 12.36 -24.79
CA ALA A 293 -3.33 11.85 -23.50
C ALA A 293 -2.32 12.16 -22.42
N LEU A 294 -2.81 12.48 -21.23
CA LEU A 294 -2.06 12.73 -20.02
C LEU A 294 -2.57 11.81 -18.92
N GLU A 295 -1.69 11.11 -18.24
CA GLU A 295 -2.01 10.33 -17.05
C GLU A 295 -1.41 11.04 -15.84
N CYS A 296 -2.17 11.11 -14.74
CA CYS A 296 -1.72 11.72 -13.50
C CYS A 296 -1.88 10.72 -12.36
N HIS A 297 -1.06 10.90 -11.34
CA HIS A 297 -1.20 10.29 -10.03
C HIS A 297 -1.66 11.38 -9.06
N ILE A 298 -2.85 11.22 -8.50
CA ILE A 298 -3.40 12.11 -7.47
C ILE A 298 -3.26 11.42 -6.13
N GLU A 299 -2.74 12.15 -5.15
CA GLU A 299 -2.69 11.80 -3.75
C GLU A 299 -3.59 12.75 -2.96
N TYR A 300 -4.47 12.22 -2.10
CA TYR A 300 -5.41 13.03 -1.34
C TYR A 300 -5.52 12.63 0.13
N LEU A 301 -5.89 13.59 0.97
CA LEU A 301 -5.93 13.47 2.43
C LEU A 301 -7.23 12.84 2.93
N PRO A 302 -7.26 12.23 4.14
CA PRO A 302 -8.46 11.62 4.73
C PRO A 302 -9.66 12.56 4.79
N GLU A 303 -9.46 13.83 5.14
CA GLU A 303 -10.53 14.84 5.20
C GLU A 303 -11.14 15.21 3.83
N ARG A 304 -10.55 14.71 2.74
CA ARG A 304 -11.05 14.90 1.37
C ARG A 304 -11.83 13.69 0.87
N ALA A 305 -11.92 12.63 1.66
CA ALA A 305 -12.74 11.47 1.33
C ALA A 305 -14.23 11.80 1.39
N ASP A 306 -15.03 11.10 0.61
CA ASP A 306 -16.49 11.17 0.65
C ASP A 306 -17.07 10.32 1.81
N GLU A 307 -18.39 10.27 1.88
CA GLU A 307 -19.12 9.54 2.92
C GLU A 307 -18.86 8.01 2.91
N HIS A 308 -18.30 7.48 1.83
CA HIS A 308 -17.90 6.08 1.67
C HIS A 308 -16.41 5.85 1.91
N GLY A 309 -15.66 6.91 2.20
CA GLY A 309 -14.22 6.84 2.43
C GLY A 309 -13.36 6.93 1.16
N TYR A 310 -13.94 7.29 0.00
CA TYR A 310 -13.26 7.34 -1.28
C TYR A 310 -13.14 8.75 -1.86
N GLY A 311 -12.44 8.88 -3.00
CA GLY A 311 -12.02 10.15 -3.58
C GLY A 311 -13.04 10.87 -4.47
N SER A 312 -14.34 10.52 -4.48
CA SER A 312 -15.30 11.12 -5.41
C SER A 312 -15.46 12.64 -5.29
N LEU A 313 -15.13 13.22 -4.13
CA LEU A 313 -15.09 14.68 -3.94
C LEU A 313 -13.89 15.30 -4.68
N VAL A 314 -12.75 14.62 -4.65
CA VAL A 314 -11.52 15.04 -5.34
C VAL A 314 -11.67 14.88 -6.85
N GLU A 315 -12.32 13.81 -7.30
CA GLU A 315 -12.64 13.60 -8.72
C GLU A 315 -13.47 14.78 -9.27
N ARG A 316 -14.55 15.14 -8.59
CA ARG A 316 -15.40 16.27 -8.99
C ARG A 316 -14.67 17.62 -8.99
N GLU A 317 -13.81 17.87 -8.01
CA GLU A 317 -12.99 19.08 -7.98
C GLU A 317 -12.00 19.12 -9.15
N PHE A 318 -11.33 18.01 -9.41
CA PHE A 318 -10.39 17.86 -10.54
C PHE A 318 -11.09 18.11 -11.88
N GLU A 319 -12.23 17.46 -12.11
CA GLU A 319 -13.04 17.64 -13.34
C GLU A 319 -13.47 19.11 -13.52
N ALA A 320 -13.97 19.73 -12.46
CA ALA A 320 -14.37 21.13 -12.49
C ALA A 320 -13.19 22.08 -12.80
N TRP A 321 -12.03 21.79 -12.24
CA TRP A 321 -10.81 22.56 -12.46
C TRP A 321 -10.33 22.49 -13.91
N ILE A 322 -10.32 21.28 -14.48
CA ILE A 322 -9.97 21.07 -15.90
C ILE A 322 -11.00 21.74 -16.83
N ALA A 323 -12.29 21.58 -16.53
CA ALA A 323 -13.37 22.19 -17.32
C ALA A 323 -13.31 23.73 -17.31
N GLU A 324 -13.01 24.36 -16.17
CA GLU A 324 -12.83 25.80 -16.07
C GLU A 324 -11.65 26.26 -16.95
N ALA A 325 -10.51 25.58 -16.88
CA ALA A 325 -9.36 25.90 -17.72
C ALA A 325 -9.67 25.74 -19.22
N ALA A 326 -10.35 24.68 -19.60
CA ALA A 326 -10.76 24.40 -20.97
C ALA A 326 -11.72 25.48 -21.52
N SER A 327 -12.58 26.04 -20.67
CA SER A 327 -13.54 27.08 -21.06
C SER A 327 -12.89 28.36 -21.60
N GLY A 328 -11.62 28.60 -21.20
CA GLY A 328 -10.82 29.75 -21.67
C GLY A 328 -10.24 29.57 -23.08
N ASP A 329 -10.15 28.33 -23.61
CA ASP A 329 -9.66 28.03 -24.95
C ASP A 329 -10.82 27.84 -25.91
N ALA A 330 -10.76 28.49 -27.09
CA ALA A 330 -11.86 28.48 -28.06
C ALA A 330 -12.16 27.05 -28.60
N TRP A 331 -11.14 26.21 -28.79
CA TRP A 331 -11.29 24.84 -29.24
C TRP A 331 -11.79 23.90 -28.14
N LEU A 332 -11.15 23.94 -26.96
CA LEU A 332 -11.48 23.06 -25.85
C LEU A 332 -12.88 23.33 -25.26
N ARG A 333 -13.40 24.54 -25.42
CA ARG A 333 -14.78 24.87 -25.02
C ARG A 333 -15.82 24.08 -25.83
N GLU A 334 -15.57 23.85 -27.11
CA GLU A 334 -16.43 23.09 -28.01
C GLU A 334 -16.07 21.60 -28.04
N HIS A 335 -14.85 21.26 -27.66
CA HIS A 335 -14.29 19.90 -27.62
C HIS A 335 -13.60 19.71 -26.26
N PRO A 336 -14.37 19.57 -25.16
CA PRO A 336 -13.81 19.50 -23.81
C PRO A 336 -12.92 18.26 -23.66
N PRO A 337 -11.89 18.32 -22.82
CA PRO A 337 -11.10 17.15 -22.48
C PRO A 337 -11.97 16.03 -21.89
N GLU A 338 -11.73 14.82 -22.31
CA GLU A 338 -12.36 13.63 -21.74
C GLU A 338 -11.51 13.14 -20.56
N ILE A 339 -12.15 12.89 -19.42
CA ILE A 339 -11.48 12.36 -18.21
C ILE A 339 -12.02 10.97 -17.95
N ALA A 340 -11.13 9.99 -17.91
CA ALA A 340 -11.43 8.63 -17.50
C ALA A 340 -10.68 8.34 -16.19
N TRP A 341 -11.40 7.86 -15.19
CA TRP A 341 -10.82 7.41 -13.94
C TRP A 341 -10.38 5.95 -14.09
N GLY A 342 -9.08 5.73 -13.86
CA GLY A 342 -8.49 4.39 -13.91
C GLY A 342 -8.95 3.53 -12.75
N VAL A 343 -8.82 2.22 -12.91
CA VAL A 343 -8.92 1.28 -11.80
C VAL A 343 -7.69 1.46 -10.91
N GLY A 344 -7.85 1.37 -9.59
CA GLY A 344 -6.75 1.55 -8.63
C GLY A 344 -6.88 2.82 -7.78
N GLY A 345 -8.05 3.46 -7.78
CA GLY A 345 -8.37 4.45 -6.77
C GLY A 345 -8.47 3.77 -5.41
N VAL A 346 -7.60 4.15 -4.46
CA VAL A 346 -7.52 3.57 -3.12
C VAL A 346 -7.91 4.61 -2.06
N PRO A 347 -8.53 4.17 -0.93
CA PRO A 347 -9.00 5.09 0.09
C PRO A 347 -7.84 5.63 0.95
N PRO A 348 -7.92 6.84 1.48
CA PRO A 348 -7.10 7.29 2.59
C PRO A 348 -7.65 6.73 3.89
N ALA A 349 -6.86 6.74 4.95
CA ALA A 349 -7.36 6.43 6.29
C ALA A 349 -6.66 7.26 7.36
N GLU A 350 -7.36 7.45 8.48
CA GLU A 350 -6.80 7.99 9.71
C GLU A 350 -7.42 7.27 10.91
N VAL A 351 -6.57 6.87 11.86
CA VAL A 351 -6.96 6.28 13.14
C VAL A 351 -6.72 7.31 14.24
N ALA A 352 -7.69 7.47 15.12
CA ALA A 352 -7.57 8.40 16.23
C ALA A 352 -6.34 8.10 17.09
N THR A 353 -5.60 9.13 17.46
CA THR A 353 -4.35 8.95 18.23
C THR A 353 -4.57 8.37 19.63
N ASP A 354 -5.78 8.48 20.17
CA ASP A 354 -6.20 7.90 21.45
C ASP A 354 -6.82 6.50 21.32
N ASP A 355 -6.89 5.97 20.08
CA ASP A 355 -7.37 4.60 19.85
C ASP A 355 -6.55 3.58 20.65
N PRO A 356 -7.19 2.53 21.20
CA PRO A 356 -6.53 1.51 21.99
C PRO A 356 -5.31 0.87 21.35
N ILE A 357 -5.33 0.61 20.02
CA ILE A 357 -4.19 0.00 19.33
C ILE A 357 -3.02 0.96 19.26
N VAL A 358 -3.27 2.23 18.93
CA VAL A 358 -2.26 3.28 18.87
C VAL A 358 -1.57 3.43 20.24
N GLN A 359 -2.38 3.58 21.29
CA GLN A 359 -1.86 3.76 22.65
C GLN A 359 -1.11 2.52 23.16
N THR A 360 -1.54 1.31 22.79
CA THR A 360 -0.84 0.07 23.16
C THR A 360 0.50 -0.04 22.47
N LEU A 361 0.58 0.25 21.18
CA LEU A 361 1.83 0.30 20.42
C LEU A 361 2.81 1.34 20.97
N LEU A 362 2.34 2.56 21.23
CA LEU A 362 3.18 3.62 21.81
C LEU A 362 3.71 3.24 23.20
N ALA A 363 2.87 2.64 24.04
CA ALA A 363 3.26 2.17 25.37
C ALA A 363 4.30 1.04 25.27
N ALA A 364 4.11 0.08 24.37
CA ALA A 364 5.08 -0.99 24.12
C ALA A 364 6.44 -0.43 23.68
N GLY A 365 6.44 0.52 22.75
CA GLY A 365 7.67 1.21 22.30
C GLY A 365 8.42 1.90 23.45
N ARG A 366 7.70 2.69 24.26
CA ARG A 366 8.30 3.36 25.45
C ARG A 366 8.91 2.35 26.44
N ASP A 367 8.19 1.27 26.74
CA ASP A 367 8.65 0.27 27.71
C ASP A 367 9.84 -0.56 27.19
N LEU A 368 9.98 -0.68 25.85
CA LEU A 368 11.11 -1.32 25.18
C LEU A 368 12.29 -0.35 24.93
N GLY A 369 12.13 0.94 25.16
CA GLY A 369 13.14 1.95 24.81
C GLY A 369 13.33 2.13 23.31
N GLN A 370 12.30 1.83 22.52
CA GLN A 370 12.27 1.98 21.05
C GLN A 370 11.67 3.33 20.65
N PRO A 371 11.87 3.79 19.39
CA PRO A 371 11.15 4.95 18.84
C PRO A 371 9.63 4.80 19.05
N HIS A 372 8.95 5.89 19.34
CA HIS A 372 7.50 5.88 19.63
C HIS A 372 6.81 7.17 19.15
N GLU A 373 7.35 7.75 18.07
CA GLU A 373 6.74 8.89 17.41
C GLU A 373 5.51 8.48 16.62
N LEU A 374 4.54 9.39 16.56
CA LEU A 374 3.42 9.31 15.63
C LEU A 374 3.83 9.87 14.27
N GLY A 375 3.27 9.31 13.22
CA GLY A 375 3.51 9.77 11.85
C GLY A 375 2.39 9.33 10.90
N GLY A 376 2.64 9.49 9.61
CA GLY A 376 1.76 9.05 8.54
C GLY A 376 2.56 8.61 7.32
N LEU A 377 1.92 7.84 6.46
CA LEU A 377 2.45 7.42 5.18
C LEU A 377 1.93 8.35 4.08
N ASP A 378 2.83 9.04 3.40
CA ASP A 378 2.49 9.88 2.23
C ASP A 378 2.13 9.08 0.97
N ASN A 379 1.75 7.84 1.15
CA ASN A 379 1.22 6.90 0.18
C ASN A 379 0.11 6.08 0.85
N TRP A 380 -0.29 4.97 0.24
CA TRP A 380 -1.32 4.07 0.71
C TRP A 380 -0.74 2.73 1.18
N HIS A 381 -1.53 1.98 1.98
CA HIS A 381 -1.28 0.59 2.37
C HIS A 381 -2.60 -0.11 2.71
N ASP A 382 -2.63 -1.44 2.71
CA ASP A 382 -3.82 -2.27 2.96
C ASP A 382 -4.61 -1.92 4.23
N GLY A 383 -3.96 -1.35 5.24
CA GLY A 383 -4.60 -0.90 6.46
C GLY A 383 -5.68 0.16 6.23
N ALA A 384 -5.55 0.97 5.17
CA ALA A 384 -6.60 1.91 4.78
C ALA A 384 -7.87 1.16 4.34
N THR A 385 -7.72 0.12 3.54
CA THR A 385 -8.84 -0.70 3.11
C THR A 385 -9.50 -1.44 4.28
N LEU A 386 -8.70 -1.99 5.21
CA LEU A 386 -9.25 -2.60 6.44
C LEU A 386 -10.04 -1.58 7.27
N THR A 387 -9.53 -0.35 7.39
CA THR A 387 -10.20 0.72 8.14
C THR A 387 -11.50 1.17 7.48
N VAL A 388 -11.48 1.41 6.16
CA VAL A 388 -12.63 1.97 5.43
C VAL A 388 -13.68 0.91 5.14
N GLU A 389 -13.30 -0.27 4.67
CA GLU A 389 -14.22 -1.32 4.22
C GLU A 389 -14.74 -2.22 5.36
N ALA A 390 -13.89 -2.48 6.36
CA ALA A 390 -14.23 -3.38 7.47
C ALA A 390 -14.49 -2.65 8.80
N GLY A 391 -14.18 -1.35 8.90
CA GLY A 391 -14.25 -0.62 10.16
C GLY A 391 -13.23 -1.10 11.19
N ILE A 392 -12.14 -1.74 10.75
CA ILE A 392 -11.05 -2.23 11.61
C ILE A 392 -9.98 -1.15 11.72
N PRO A 393 -9.83 -0.43 12.85
CA PRO A 393 -8.78 0.55 13.04
C PRO A 393 -7.40 -0.07 12.76
N SER A 394 -6.71 0.43 11.73
CA SER A 394 -5.47 -0.19 11.25
C SER A 394 -4.32 0.80 11.29
N VAL A 395 -3.23 0.43 11.94
CA VAL A 395 -2.02 1.25 12.04
C VAL A 395 -0.86 0.63 11.28
N CYS A 396 -0.06 1.46 10.63
CA CYS A 396 1.19 1.01 10.03
C CYS A 396 2.31 1.06 11.08
N PHE A 397 3.03 -0.05 11.24
CA PHE A 397 4.18 -0.14 12.13
C PHE A 397 5.10 -1.28 11.70
N GLY A 398 6.24 -0.98 11.12
CA GLY A 398 7.16 -2.02 10.63
C GLY A 398 8.62 -1.60 10.55
N PRO A 399 9.49 -2.56 10.19
CA PRO A 399 10.93 -2.38 10.13
C PRO A 399 11.37 -1.74 8.81
N GLY A 400 12.48 -1.02 8.83
CA GLY A 400 13.07 -0.40 7.64
C GLY A 400 12.47 0.96 7.29
N ASP A 401 13.04 1.58 6.27
CA ASP A 401 12.72 2.93 5.81
C ASP A 401 12.00 2.85 4.46
N ILE A 402 10.80 3.42 4.36
CA ILE A 402 9.98 3.46 3.13
C ILE A 402 10.74 4.04 1.92
N HIS A 403 11.71 4.93 2.13
CA HIS A 403 12.54 5.46 1.04
C HIS A 403 13.46 4.41 0.40
N ARG A 404 13.55 3.20 0.97
CA ARG A 404 14.24 2.04 0.38
C ARG A 404 13.33 1.15 -0.43
N ALA A 405 12.03 1.23 -0.22
CA ALA A 405 11.03 0.53 -1.02
C ALA A 405 11.15 0.91 -2.51
N HIS A 406 10.86 -0.03 -3.41
CA HIS A 406 10.86 0.15 -4.86
C HIS A 406 12.20 0.62 -5.47
N THR A 407 13.28 0.68 -4.69
CA THR A 407 14.62 1.05 -5.19
C THR A 407 15.48 -0.19 -5.49
N ALA A 408 16.50 -0.04 -6.32
CA ALA A 408 17.56 -1.02 -6.41
C ALA A 408 18.34 -1.05 -5.08
N ASP A 409 18.88 -2.22 -4.73
CA ASP A 409 19.56 -2.45 -3.46
C ASP A 409 18.67 -2.14 -2.23
N GLU A 410 17.36 -2.40 -2.38
CA GLU A 410 16.43 -2.40 -1.26
C GLU A 410 16.99 -3.23 -0.10
N HIS A 411 16.83 -2.73 1.12
CA HIS A 411 17.35 -3.42 2.30
C HIS A 411 16.62 -3.02 3.59
N VAL A 412 16.74 -3.88 4.60
CA VAL A 412 16.22 -3.65 5.94
C VAL A 412 17.31 -3.91 6.98
N PRO A 413 17.41 -3.07 8.04
CA PRO A 413 18.28 -3.36 9.18
C PRO A 413 17.77 -4.59 9.96
N ILE A 414 18.66 -5.53 10.26
CA ILE A 414 18.27 -6.72 11.04
C ILE A 414 17.80 -6.34 12.45
N ASP A 415 18.37 -5.29 13.02
CA ASP A 415 17.96 -4.81 14.34
C ASP A 415 16.52 -4.31 14.34
N ASP A 416 16.07 -3.68 13.22
CA ASP A 416 14.69 -3.23 13.05
C ASP A 416 13.72 -4.42 12.95
N LEU A 417 14.10 -5.51 12.25
CA LEU A 417 13.30 -6.74 12.20
C LEU A 417 13.02 -7.29 13.60
N VAL A 418 14.07 -7.38 14.43
CA VAL A 418 13.97 -7.89 15.81
C VAL A 418 13.14 -6.93 16.67
N ALA A 419 13.40 -5.64 16.59
CA ALA A 419 12.68 -4.61 17.34
C ALA A 419 11.20 -4.57 17.00
N CYS A 420 10.88 -4.72 15.71
CA CYS A 420 9.51 -4.82 15.21
C CYS A 420 8.81 -6.06 15.78
N ALA A 421 9.42 -7.25 15.68
CA ALA A 421 8.85 -8.48 16.18
C ALA A 421 8.63 -8.43 17.71
N GLN A 422 9.57 -7.85 18.48
CA GLN A 422 9.42 -7.66 19.92
C GLN A 422 8.21 -6.77 20.26
N ARG A 423 8.07 -5.65 19.54
CA ARG A 423 7.00 -4.69 19.82
C ARG A 423 5.64 -5.22 19.39
N ILE A 424 5.55 -5.93 18.26
CA ILE A 424 4.32 -6.60 17.84
C ILE A 424 3.91 -7.67 18.87
N ALA A 425 4.85 -8.53 19.32
CA ALA A 425 4.55 -9.55 20.33
C ALA A 425 4.06 -8.97 21.66
N LEU A 426 4.72 -7.90 22.14
CA LEU A 426 4.30 -7.21 23.35
C LEU A 426 2.95 -6.51 23.20
N THR A 427 2.72 -5.90 22.04
CA THR A 427 1.44 -5.26 21.70
C THR A 427 0.32 -6.29 21.63
N ALA A 428 0.52 -7.41 20.94
CA ALA A 428 -0.46 -8.49 20.85
C ALA A 428 -0.80 -9.05 22.24
N LEU A 429 0.22 -9.30 23.09
CA LEU A 429 -0.01 -9.74 24.45
C LEU A 429 -0.88 -8.76 25.24
N ARG A 430 -0.62 -7.47 25.13
CA ARG A 430 -1.36 -6.42 25.86
C ARG A 430 -2.75 -6.20 25.27
N PHE A 431 -2.85 -6.07 23.96
CA PHE A 431 -4.09 -5.73 23.26
C PHE A 431 -5.10 -6.89 23.35
N CYS A 432 -4.69 -8.11 23.03
CA CYS A 432 -5.59 -9.26 23.06
C CYS A 432 -6.07 -9.64 24.48
N ASN A 433 -5.42 -9.14 25.53
CA ASN A 433 -5.85 -9.32 26.91
C ASN A 433 -6.63 -8.12 27.48
N ARG A 434 -6.99 -7.13 26.64
CA ARG A 434 -7.92 -6.06 27.05
C ARG A 434 -9.32 -6.63 27.10
N THR A 435 -10.03 -6.34 28.16
CA THR A 435 -11.49 -6.48 28.26
C THR A 435 -12.12 -5.12 27.97
N GLU A 436 -13.32 -5.12 27.37
CA GLU A 436 -14.09 -3.88 27.14
C GLU A 436 -14.24 -3.03 28.42
#